data_41623a19137dcb74387302fa40bb37f2
#
_entry.id   41623a19137dcb74387302fa40bb37f2
#
_cell.length_a   1.000
_cell.length_b   1.000
_cell.length_c   1.000
_cell.angle_alpha   90.00
_cell.angle_beta   90.00
_cell.angle_gamma   90.00
#
_symmetry.space_group_name_H-M   'P 1'
#
loop_
_entity.id
_entity.type
_entity.pdbx_description
1 polymer ?
#
loop_
_entity_poly.entity_id
_entity_poly.type
_entity_poly.pdbx_seq_one_letter_code
_entity_poly.pdbx_strand_id
1 'polypeptide(L)'
;MTKLSRIPLIAMFSCFCVTLSVAQNSENKKPNIILVMTDDLGWGDTGFNGNKKVITPNIDMLASKGAILDRFYSASAVCSPTRASVMTGRNPYRTDVPHANQGHLKEGEITIAEILKEQGYATGHFGKWHLGTLTKKSRDGNRGGKPKNLQHYTIPTSHGYDEYFCSESKVPTYDPMIRPATFEKGESLHFGWKSVDEKKSTKKFGSAYWVGNEKIDTTNLDGDDSRILMDRIIPFIRRSVNQKKPFFTTVWFHTPHLPVVSDKAHRERYSSLNLREQIYFGTITAMDEQMGRLWLMLESLNIDEETIIMFCSDNGPEKKTPGSASIFRQRKRSLYEGGVRVPAFAIWKGHIKGGQRLEFPSVTSDYLPTILDILNIEFPDKRPIDGESIWPVLTENKKLRDQPIGFLFANKQSWVNNQYKLISVDDGKSFELYDLLNDKSEKENIINKEPEIASVMKQDLKKWIQSVTNSKMGKDYNY
;
A
#
# COMPACT_ATOMS: atom_id res chain seq x y z
N MET A 1 -0.28 -37.40 -96.60
CA MET A 1 0.95 -37.21 -95.77
C MET A 1 0.66 -36.09 -94.80
N THR A 2 0.20 -36.41 -93.63
CA THR A 2 -0.16 -35.48 -92.61
C THR A 2 0.68 -35.79 -91.39
N LYS A 3 1.51 -34.80 -90.95
CA LYS A 3 2.36 -34.91 -89.82
C LYS A 3 1.53 -34.51 -88.55
N LEU A 4 1.43 -35.48 -87.64
CA LEU A 4 0.93 -35.22 -86.24
C LEU A 4 2.03 -34.51 -85.40
N SER A 5 1.76 -33.36 -84.87
CA SER A 5 2.58 -32.71 -83.90
C SER A 5 2.24 -33.17 -82.48
N ARG A 6 3.24 -33.64 -81.76
CA ARG A 6 3.13 -34.02 -80.34
C ARG A 6 3.28 -32.75 -79.44
N ILE A 7 2.31 -32.51 -78.59
CA ILE A 7 2.36 -31.48 -77.53
C ILE A 7 2.87 -32.17 -76.24
N PRO A 8 3.91 -31.67 -75.57
CA PRO A 8 4.31 -32.23 -74.27
C PRO A 8 3.42 -31.70 -73.13
N LEU A 9 2.93 -32.66 -72.37
CA LEU A 9 2.15 -32.40 -71.14
C LEU A 9 3.10 -31.96 -70.03
N ILE A 10 3.09 -30.66 -69.63
CA ILE A 10 3.82 -30.16 -68.46
C ILE A 10 2.96 -30.40 -67.24
N ALA A 11 3.37 -31.34 -66.38
CA ALA A 11 2.79 -31.57 -65.08
C ALA A 11 3.24 -30.47 -64.09
N MET A 12 2.33 -29.62 -63.76
CA MET A 12 2.53 -28.55 -62.76
C MET A 12 2.36 -29.14 -61.36
N PHE A 13 3.49 -29.42 -60.67
CA PHE A 13 3.51 -29.85 -59.26
C PHE A 13 3.22 -28.61 -58.39
N SER A 14 1.99 -28.48 -57.91
CA SER A 14 1.58 -27.46 -56.92
C SER A 14 2.08 -27.88 -55.54
N CYS A 15 3.17 -27.27 -55.09
CA CYS A 15 3.70 -27.48 -53.75
C CYS A 15 2.79 -26.71 -52.75
N PHE A 16 1.88 -27.39 -52.10
CA PHE A 16 1.07 -26.84 -51.02
C PHE A 16 1.94 -26.74 -49.76
N CYS A 17 2.55 -25.57 -49.51
CA CYS A 17 3.15 -25.27 -48.22
C CYS A 17 2.02 -25.09 -47.19
N VAL A 18 1.75 -26.12 -46.41
CA VAL A 18 0.94 -26.04 -45.21
C VAL A 18 1.78 -25.35 -44.14
N THR A 19 1.59 -24.06 -44.01
CA THR A 19 2.10 -23.32 -42.82
C THR A 19 1.27 -23.78 -41.62
N LEU A 20 1.80 -24.70 -40.85
CA LEU A 20 1.33 -24.98 -39.49
C LEU A 20 1.56 -23.70 -38.64
N SER A 21 0.53 -22.86 -38.56
CA SER A 21 0.46 -21.86 -37.49
C SER A 21 0.37 -22.62 -36.17
N VAL A 22 1.51 -22.81 -35.52
CA VAL A 22 1.52 -23.18 -34.10
C VAL A 22 0.87 -22.00 -33.39
N ALA A 23 -0.43 -22.13 -33.09
CA ALA A 23 -1.07 -21.28 -32.11
C ALA A 23 -0.31 -21.52 -30.81
N GLN A 24 0.62 -20.62 -30.49
CA GLN A 24 1.24 -20.54 -29.20
C GLN A 24 0.08 -20.25 -28.24
N ASN A 25 -0.42 -21.29 -27.55
CA ASN A 25 -1.22 -21.12 -26.37
C ASN A 25 -0.35 -20.29 -25.41
N SER A 26 -0.49 -18.98 -25.44
CA SER A 26 -0.06 -18.16 -24.33
C SER A 26 -0.96 -18.57 -23.16
N GLU A 27 -0.57 -19.60 -22.40
CA GLU A 27 -1.06 -19.71 -21.03
C GLU A 27 -0.96 -18.31 -20.46
N ASN A 28 -2.09 -17.76 -20.02
CA ASN A 28 -2.15 -16.43 -19.40
C ASN A 28 -1.20 -16.47 -18.19
N LYS A 29 0.04 -16.02 -18.39
CA LYS A 29 1.08 -16.06 -17.37
C LYS A 29 0.62 -15.17 -16.22
N LYS A 30 0.46 -15.76 -15.06
CA LYS A 30 0.05 -15.02 -13.84
C LYS A 30 1.05 -13.92 -13.57
N PRO A 31 0.64 -12.64 -13.41
CA PRO A 31 1.56 -11.55 -13.12
C PRO A 31 2.18 -11.67 -11.74
N ASN A 32 3.38 -11.17 -11.58
CA ASN A 32 3.94 -10.88 -10.27
C ASN A 32 3.25 -9.65 -9.67
N ILE A 33 3.09 -9.61 -8.36
CA ILE A 33 2.33 -8.57 -7.67
C ILE A 33 3.14 -8.00 -6.51
N ILE A 34 3.36 -6.68 -6.53
CA ILE A 34 4.08 -5.95 -5.49
C ILE A 34 3.15 -4.85 -4.94
N LEU A 35 2.76 -4.95 -3.67
CA LEU A 35 2.03 -3.90 -2.97
C LEU A 35 2.99 -3.11 -2.09
N VAL A 36 3.28 -1.88 -2.48
CA VAL A 36 4.17 -0.97 -1.76
C VAL A 36 3.33 -0.02 -0.90
N MET A 37 3.65 0.08 0.37
CA MET A 37 3.03 1.02 1.29
C MET A 37 4.08 1.75 2.12
N THR A 38 4.00 3.08 2.14
CA THR A 38 4.79 3.94 3.02
C THR A 38 4.03 4.22 4.31
N ASP A 39 4.72 4.73 5.33
CA ASP A 39 4.17 4.99 6.65
C ASP A 39 4.18 6.49 6.96
N ASP A 40 3.02 7.12 7.04
CA ASP A 40 2.84 8.56 7.28
C ASP A 40 3.29 9.48 6.11
N LEU A 41 3.45 8.99 4.90
CA LEU A 41 3.77 9.82 3.74
C LEU A 41 2.53 10.61 3.31
N GLY A 42 2.62 11.94 3.36
CA GLY A 42 1.52 12.81 2.95
C GLY A 42 1.31 12.85 1.45
N TRP A 43 0.08 13.19 1.01
CA TRP A 43 -0.23 13.34 -0.42
C TRP A 43 0.72 14.33 -1.11
N GLY A 44 1.10 15.40 -0.42
CA GLY A 44 2.01 16.43 -0.92
C GLY A 44 3.50 16.14 -0.67
N ASP A 45 3.90 14.92 -0.32
CA ASP A 45 5.29 14.57 -0.01
C ASP A 45 6.04 13.90 -1.18
N THR A 46 5.48 13.93 -2.39
CA THR A 46 6.09 13.34 -3.59
C THR A 46 6.16 14.34 -4.73
N GLY A 47 7.17 14.21 -5.60
CA GLY A 47 7.35 15.07 -6.76
C GLY A 47 6.21 14.93 -7.76
N PHE A 48 5.68 13.72 -7.99
CA PHE A 48 4.55 13.49 -8.91
C PHE A 48 3.25 14.17 -8.46
N ASN A 49 3.12 14.54 -7.19
CA ASN A 49 2.03 15.37 -6.66
C ASN A 49 2.41 16.86 -6.51
N GLY A 50 3.52 17.27 -7.15
CA GLY A 50 3.89 18.68 -7.30
C GLY A 50 4.77 19.24 -6.17
N ASN A 51 5.32 18.41 -5.29
CA ASN A 51 6.30 18.87 -4.31
C ASN A 51 7.63 19.17 -5.00
N LYS A 52 8.03 20.45 -4.94
CA LYS A 52 9.29 20.90 -5.55
C LYS A 52 10.50 20.85 -4.61
N LYS A 53 10.28 20.54 -3.34
CA LYS A 53 11.35 20.47 -2.33
C LYS A 53 11.92 19.07 -2.22
N VAL A 54 11.08 18.03 -2.26
CA VAL A 54 11.50 16.65 -2.11
C VAL A 54 12.09 16.10 -3.42
N ILE A 55 13.13 15.29 -3.31
CA ILE A 55 13.81 14.64 -4.44
C ILE A 55 13.34 13.17 -4.48
N THR A 56 12.39 12.86 -5.39
CA THR A 56 11.79 11.52 -5.54
C THR A 56 11.78 11.05 -7.01
N PRO A 57 12.92 11.11 -7.73
CA PRO A 57 12.93 10.87 -9.18
C PRO A 57 12.48 9.45 -9.58
N ASN A 58 12.74 8.45 -8.74
CA ASN A 58 12.39 7.07 -9.05
C ASN A 58 10.89 6.80 -8.88
N ILE A 59 10.30 7.25 -7.77
CA ILE A 59 8.86 7.17 -7.51
C ILE A 59 8.11 7.99 -8.56
N ASP A 60 8.59 9.19 -8.91
CA ASP A 60 7.99 10.05 -9.92
C ASP A 60 8.05 9.41 -11.33
N MET A 61 9.16 8.77 -11.66
CA MET A 61 9.33 8.02 -12.91
C MET A 61 8.33 6.85 -12.97
N LEU A 62 8.20 6.06 -11.89
CA LEU A 62 7.25 4.95 -11.83
C LEU A 62 5.81 5.46 -11.96
N ALA A 63 5.45 6.51 -11.25
CA ALA A 63 4.14 7.15 -11.35
C ALA A 63 3.83 7.65 -12.78
N SER A 64 4.84 8.23 -13.46
CA SER A 64 4.69 8.71 -14.85
C SER A 64 4.55 7.58 -15.88
N LYS A 65 5.17 6.42 -15.62
CA LYS A 65 5.03 5.22 -16.47
C LYS A 65 3.73 4.46 -16.23
N GLY A 66 3.02 4.76 -15.14
CA GLY A 66 1.75 4.16 -14.77
C GLY A 66 0.59 5.15 -14.73
N ALA A 67 -0.43 4.82 -13.94
CA ALA A 67 -1.59 5.66 -13.66
C ALA A 67 -1.52 6.20 -12.23
N ILE A 68 -1.52 7.52 -12.07
CA ILE A 68 -1.62 8.20 -10.78
C ILE A 68 -3.09 8.20 -10.35
N LEU A 69 -3.36 7.74 -9.14
CA LEU A 69 -4.69 7.72 -8.55
C LEU A 69 -4.84 8.97 -7.66
N ASP A 70 -5.29 10.08 -8.27
CA ASP A 70 -5.33 11.39 -7.61
C ASP A 70 -6.25 11.41 -6.38
N ARG A 71 -7.32 10.61 -6.39
CA ARG A 71 -8.28 10.50 -5.31
C ARG A 71 -8.24 9.11 -4.68
N PHE A 72 -7.07 8.76 -4.14
CA PHE A 72 -6.85 7.49 -3.45
C PHE A 72 -6.87 7.69 -1.93
N TYR A 73 -7.60 6.82 -1.24
CA TYR A 73 -7.79 6.86 0.20
C TYR A 73 -7.12 5.68 0.91
N SER A 74 -6.49 5.96 2.04
CA SER A 74 -6.28 4.94 3.07
C SER A 74 -7.62 4.65 3.76
N ALA A 75 -7.99 3.39 4.00
CA ALA A 75 -9.28 3.03 4.61
C ALA A 75 -9.44 3.49 6.07
N SER A 76 -8.40 4.08 6.64
CA SER A 76 -8.42 4.72 7.96
C SER A 76 -7.40 5.85 8.03
N ALA A 77 -7.56 6.73 9.02
CA ALA A 77 -6.63 7.83 9.30
C ALA A 77 -5.41 7.41 10.14
N VAL A 78 -5.14 6.10 10.29
CA VAL A 78 -4.00 5.52 11.03
C VAL A 78 -3.60 4.15 10.48
N CYS A 79 -2.37 3.73 10.80
CA CYS A 79 -1.63 2.63 10.16
C CYS A 79 -2.31 1.24 10.20
N SER A 80 -2.48 0.63 11.41
CA SER A 80 -2.95 -0.77 11.53
C SER A 80 -4.27 -1.04 10.81
N PRO A 81 -5.29 -0.19 10.96
CA PRO A 81 -6.55 -0.37 10.25
C PRO A 81 -6.38 -0.38 8.73
N THR A 82 -5.64 0.57 8.18
CA THR A 82 -5.39 0.63 6.73
C THR A 82 -4.69 -0.63 6.23
N ARG A 83 -3.73 -1.16 6.98
CA ARG A 83 -3.01 -2.40 6.63
C ARG A 83 -3.95 -3.61 6.63
N ALA A 84 -4.92 -3.68 7.57
CA ALA A 84 -5.94 -4.72 7.56
C ALA A 84 -6.82 -4.65 6.31
N SER A 85 -7.22 -3.45 5.86
CA SER A 85 -8.04 -3.28 4.66
C SER A 85 -7.32 -3.73 3.37
N VAL A 86 -6.01 -3.50 3.26
CA VAL A 86 -5.20 -4.00 2.14
C VAL A 86 -5.24 -5.52 2.07
N MET A 87 -5.13 -6.18 3.23
CA MET A 87 -5.07 -7.64 3.27
C MET A 87 -6.41 -8.31 2.98
N THR A 88 -7.53 -7.68 3.35
CA THR A 88 -8.85 -8.33 3.40
C THR A 88 -9.88 -7.77 2.42
N GLY A 89 -9.62 -6.59 1.80
CA GLY A 89 -10.62 -5.89 1.00
C GLY A 89 -11.80 -5.33 1.81
N ARG A 90 -11.71 -5.37 3.14
CA ARG A 90 -12.79 -5.01 4.07
C ARG A 90 -12.46 -3.75 4.86
N ASN A 91 -13.49 -3.04 5.29
CA ASN A 91 -13.29 -1.95 6.24
C ASN A 91 -12.66 -2.47 7.55
N PRO A 92 -11.65 -1.80 8.10
CA PRO A 92 -10.90 -2.29 9.27
C PRO A 92 -11.75 -2.52 10.53
N TYR A 93 -12.88 -1.85 10.67
CA TYR A 93 -13.80 -2.09 11.79
C TYR A 93 -14.53 -3.43 11.69
N ARG A 94 -14.71 -3.98 10.47
CA ARG A 94 -15.24 -5.34 10.29
C ARG A 94 -14.29 -6.39 10.84
N THR A 95 -12.98 -6.18 10.64
CA THR A 95 -11.92 -7.12 11.04
C THR A 95 -11.43 -6.91 12.46
N ASP A 96 -12.10 -6.04 13.25
CA ASP A 96 -11.76 -5.68 14.62
C ASP A 96 -10.33 -5.11 14.81
N VAL A 97 -9.88 -4.33 13.81
CA VAL A 97 -8.64 -3.54 13.86
C VAL A 97 -8.97 -2.05 13.81
N PRO A 98 -9.61 -1.47 14.85
CA PRO A 98 -10.19 -0.12 14.78
C PRO A 98 -9.15 0.99 14.95
N HIS A 99 -7.97 0.70 15.51
CA HIS A 99 -6.94 1.70 15.81
C HIS A 99 -5.54 1.09 15.81
N ALA A 100 -4.52 1.93 15.66
CA ALA A 100 -3.13 1.53 15.84
C ALA A 100 -2.92 0.91 17.24
N ASN A 101 -2.33 -0.29 17.30
CA ASN A 101 -2.13 -1.06 18.52
C ASN A 101 -3.42 -1.53 19.24
N GLN A 102 -4.56 -1.56 18.55
CA GLN A 102 -5.79 -2.18 19.05
C GLN A 102 -6.26 -3.25 18.08
N GLY A 103 -6.78 -4.35 18.63
CA GLY A 103 -7.16 -5.51 17.82
C GLY A 103 -5.96 -6.22 17.17
N HIS A 104 -6.24 -7.10 16.25
CA HIS A 104 -5.27 -7.81 15.42
C HIS A 104 -6.00 -8.41 14.22
N LEU A 105 -5.30 -8.73 13.17
CA LEU A 105 -5.86 -9.47 12.05
C LEU A 105 -6.17 -10.90 12.53
N LYS A 106 -7.46 -11.27 12.50
CA LYS A 106 -7.92 -12.59 12.97
C LYS A 106 -7.60 -13.67 11.94
N GLU A 107 -7.23 -14.86 12.39
CA GLU A 107 -6.96 -16.01 11.52
C GLU A 107 -8.19 -16.44 10.70
N GLY A 108 -9.41 -16.08 11.12
CA GLY A 108 -10.62 -16.32 10.36
C GLY A 108 -10.87 -15.33 9.21
N GLU A 109 -10.05 -14.28 9.07
CA GLU A 109 -10.12 -13.41 7.88
C GLU A 109 -9.45 -14.06 6.69
N ILE A 110 -10.06 -13.91 5.51
CA ILE A 110 -9.46 -14.35 4.25
C ILE A 110 -8.62 -13.21 3.71
N THR A 111 -7.34 -13.48 3.49
CA THR A 111 -6.39 -12.49 3.02
C THR A 111 -5.99 -12.71 1.56
N ILE A 112 -5.56 -11.62 0.92
CA ILE A 112 -5.00 -11.68 -0.43
C ILE A 112 -3.82 -12.65 -0.53
N ALA A 113 -2.97 -12.74 0.51
CA ALA A 113 -1.82 -13.63 0.51
C ALA A 113 -2.22 -15.11 0.58
N GLU A 114 -3.28 -15.45 1.35
CA GLU A 114 -3.83 -16.82 1.38
C GLU A 114 -4.37 -17.22 0.00
N ILE A 115 -5.21 -16.39 -0.61
CA ILE A 115 -5.77 -16.66 -1.93
C ILE A 115 -4.65 -16.85 -2.96
N LEU A 116 -3.66 -15.96 -2.98
CA LEU A 116 -2.56 -16.03 -3.95
C LEU A 116 -1.64 -17.23 -3.70
N LYS A 117 -1.42 -17.62 -2.45
CA LYS A 117 -0.69 -18.84 -2.11
C LYS A 117 -1.39 -20.08 -2.64
N GLU A 118 -2.71 -20.18 -2.51
CA GLU A 118 -3.52 -21.26 -3.10
C GLU A 118 -3.44 -21.27 -4.64
N GLN A 119 -3.21 -20.11 -5.24
CA GLN A 119 -2.98 -19.96 -6.66
C GLN A 119 -1.54 -20.29 -7.11
N GLY A 120 -0.68 -20.75 -6.19
CA GLY A 120 0.70 -21.17 -6.48
C GLY A 120 1.74 -20.05 -6.44
N TYR A 121 1.39 -18.86 -5.94
CA TYR A 121 2.34 -17.78 -5.75
C TYR A 121 3.33 -18.10 -4.62
N ALA A 122 4.58 -17.69 -4.78
CA ALA A 122 5.48 -17.46 -3.65
C ALA A 122 5.08 -16.17 -2.95
N THR A 123 4.92 -16.18 -1.63
CA THR A 123 4.36 -15.05 -0.89
C THR A 123 5.33 -14.53 0.17
N GLY A 124 5.62 -13.21 0.18
CA GLY A 124 6.57 -12.59 1.10
C GLY A 124 6.07 -11.29 1.70
N HIS A 125 6.32 -11.07 3.00
CA HIS A 125 6.02 -9.80 3.68
C HIS A 125 7.28 -9.16 4.23
N PHE A 126 7.54 -7.89 3.89
CA PHE A 126 8.74 -7.16 4.28
C PHE A 126 8.40 -5.77 4.81
N GLY A 127 8.87 -5.48 6.04
CA GLY A 127 8.69 -4.20 6.70
C GLY A 127 7.75 -4.22 7.91
N LYS A 128 6.94 -3.19 8.07
CA LYS A 128 6.06 -3.04 9.23
C LYS A 128 4.82 -3.93 9.14
N TRP A 129 4.67 -4.90 10.07
CA TRP A 129 3.46 -5.72 10.14
C TRP A 129 2.27 -4.96 10.69
N HIS A 130 2.33 -4.56 11.93
CA HIS A 130 1.37 -3.76 12.69
C HIS A 130 -0.08 -4.29 12.73
N LEU A 131 -0.28 -5.58 12.43
CA LEU A 131 -1.58 -6.26 12.45
C LEU A 131 -1.75 -7.20 13.65
N GLY A 132 -0.83 -7.13 14.59
CA GLY A 132 -0.81 -7.90 15.82
C GLY A 132 0.57 -7.89 16.45
N THR A 133 0.82 -8.72 17.48
CA THR A 133 2.15 -8.91 18.05
C THR A 133 2.86 -10.07 17.38
N LEU A 134 4.19 -9.96 17.21
CA LEU A 134 5.01 -10.96 16.53
C LEU A 134 5.65 -11.97 17.50
N THR A 135 5.51 -11.74 18.81
CA THR A 135 6.09 -12.60 19.84
C THR A 135 5.21 -12.68 21.08
N LYS A 136 5.18 -13.88 21.69
CA LYS A 136 4.55 -14.14 22.98
C LYS A 136 5.53 -14.04 24.14
N LYS A 137 6.85 -14.17 23.86
CA LYS A 137 7.89 -14.40 24.86
C LYS A 137 8.71 -13.15 25.16
N SER A 138 9.12 -12.43 24.14
CA SER A 138 10.08 -11.33 24.26
C SER A 138 9.41 -9.97 24.25
N ARG A 139 9.94 -9.01 25.01
CA ARG A 139 9.51 -7.62 24.88
C ARG A 139 9.88 -7.06 23.53
N ASP A 140 8.89 -6.59 22.80
CA ASP A 140 9.09 -6.00 21.48
C ASP A 140 8.10 -4.87 21.23
N GLY A 141 8.57 -3.81 20.61
CA GLY A 141 7.77 -2.67 20.17
C GLY A 141 6.73 -2.19 21.19
N ASN A 142 5.51 -1.99 20.72
CA ASN A 142 4.44 -1.46 21.55
C ASN A 142 3.73 -2.53 22.38
N ARG A 143 3.57 -3.75 21.87
CA ARG A 143 2.69 -4.79 22.46
C ARG A 143 3.35 -6.11 22.69
N GLY A 144 4.38 -6.48 21.94
CA GLY A 144 5.02 -7.79 21.95
C GLY A 144 5.46 -8.25 23.33
N GLY A 145 5.24 -9.52 23.65
CA GLY A 145 5.63 -10.17 24.90
C GLY A 145 5.01 -9.58 26.18
N LYS A 146 3.99 -8.74 26.07
CA LYS A 146 3.26 -8.20 27.25
C LYS A 146 2.04 -9.07 27.54
N PRO A 147 1.84 -9.56 28.79
CA PRO A 147 0.76 -10.50 29.12
C PRO A 147 -0.62 -10.09 28.62
N LYS A 148 -0.97 -8.80 28.75
CA LYS A 148 -2.27 -8.25 28.29
C LYS A 148 -2.48 -8.27 26.78
N ASN A 149 -1.44 -8.54 25.99
CA ASN A 149 -1.47 -8.53 24.53
C ASN A 149 -1.24 -9.91 23.90
N LEU A 150 -1.09 -10.97 24.69
CA LEU A 150 -0.83 -12.34 24.18
C LEU A 150 -1.95 -12.80 23.24
N GLN A 151 -3.18 -12.40 23.50
CA GLN A 151 -4.34 -12.66 22.65
C GLN A 151 -4.27 -11.98 21.28
N HIS A 152 -3.37 -11.02 21.09
CA HIS A 152 -3.17 -10.29 19.83
C HIS A 152 -1.96 -10.81 19.06
N TYR A 153 -1.46 -11.99 19.40
CA TYR A 153 -0.37 -12.63 18.64
C TYR A 153 -0.88 -13.10 17.29
N THR A 154 -0.26 -12.58 16.23
CA THR A 154 -0.51 -13.01 14.86
C THR A 154 0.68 -12.64 13.98
N ILE A 155 1.12 -13.54 13.14
CA ILE A 155 2.32 -13.42 12.31
C ILE A 155 1.95 -13.54 10.83
N PRO A 156 2.76 -13.01 9.92
CA PRO A 156 2.44 -13.07 8.49
C PRO A 156 2.18 -14.49 7.96
N THR A 157 2.88 -15.50 8.47
CA THR A 157 2.66 -16.90 8.06
C THR A 157 1.30 -17.48 8.45
N SER A 158 0.63 -16.91 9.45
CA SER A 158 -0.77 -17.26 9.78
C SER A 158 -1.78 -16.68 8.79
N HIS A 159 -1.33 -15.86 7.84
CA HIS A 159 -2.14 -15.15 6.87
C HIS A 159 -1.63 -15.33 5.43
N GLY A 160 -1.10 -16.52 5.13
CA GLY A 160 -0.77 -16.91 3.77
C GLY A 160 0.63 -16.55 3.27
N TYR A 161 1.48 -15.89 4.05
CA TYR A 161 2.86 -15.62 3.65
C TYR A 161 3.76 -16.84 3.87
N ASP A 162 4.63 -17.15 2.90
CA ASP A 162 5.64 -18.21 3.01
C ASP A 162 6.82 -17.76 3.85
N GLU A 163 7.24 -16.50 3.68
CA GLU A 163 8.32 -15.90 4.45
C GLU A 163 8.03 -14.44 4.81
N TYR A 164 8.71 -13.96 5.84
CA TYR A 164 8.66 -12.56 6.21
C TYR A 164 9.95 -12.08 6.87
N PHE A 165 10.19 -10.79 6.73
CA PHE A 165 11.17 -10.02 7.49
C PHE A 165 10.47 -8.73 7.94
N CYS A 166 10.01 -8.68 9.19
CA CYS A 166 9.15 -7.58 9.62
C CYS A 166 9.36 -7.16 11.06
N SER A 167 9.05 -5.90 11.36
CA SER A 167 8.90 -5.39 12.72
C SER A 167 7.43 -5.41 13.15
N GLU A 168 7.18 -5.47 14.47
CA GLU A 168 5.81 -5.37 14.99
C GLU A 168 5.17 -4.02 14.64
N SER A 169 5.92 -2.93 14.79
CA SER A 169 5.41 -1.57 14.56
C SER A 169 6.52 -0.66 14.02
N LYS A 170 6.71 0.51 14.60
CA LYS A 170 7.72 1.48 14.16
C LYS A 170 9.14 1.07 14.54
N VAL A 171 10.09 1.44 13.70
CA VAL A 171 11.53 1.50 13.95
C VAL A 171 12.07 2.87 13.50
N PRO A 172 13.25 3.30 13.95
CA PRO A 172 13.94 4.45 13.35
C PRO A 172 14.22 4.20 11.86
N THR A 173 14.10 5.24 11.04
CA THR A 173 14.32 5.14 9.58
C THR A 173 15.78 4.97 9.18
N TYR A 174 16.70 5.08 10.14
CA TYR A 174 18.13 4.79 10.00
C TYR A 174 18.67 4.16 11.28
N ASP A 175 19.55 3.17 11.19
CA ASP A 175 20.01 2.32 12.28
C ASP A 175 18.83 1.80 13.14
N PRO A 176 17.89 1.03 12.56
CA PRO A 176 16.56 0.80 13.14
C PRO A 176 16.55 0.12 14.51
N MET A 177 17.64 -0.55 14.88
CA MET A 177 17.75 -1.22 16.19
C MET A 177 18.35 -0.33 17.30
N ILE A 178 18.76 0.89 16.94
CA ILE A 178 19.43 1.81 17.85
C ILE A 178 18.50 2.97 18.18
N ARG A 179 18.43 3.33 19.46
CA ARG A 179 17.66 4.49 19.90
C ARG A 179 18.31 5.79 19.40
N PRO A 180 17.63 6.59 18.56
CA PRO A 180 18.22 7.83 18.07
C PRO A 180 18.49 8.80 19.20
N ALA A 181 19.60 9.53 19.11
CA ALA A 181 19.84 10.70 19.94
C ALA A 181 18.99 11.87 19.41
N THR A 182 18.51 12.73 20.30
CA THR A 182 17.83 13.97 19.91
C THR A 182 18.85 15.04 19.54
N PHE A 183 18.55 15.88 18.57
CA PHE A 183 19.46 16.96 18.16
C PHE A 183 19.27 18.26 18.95
N GLU A 184 18.14 18.42 19.63
CA GLU A 184 17.88 19.56 20.52
C GLU A 184 17.60 19.12 21.96
N LYS A 185 18.07 19.88 22.93
CA LYS A 185 17.81 19.62 24.34
C LYS A 185 16.32 19.79 24.64
N GLY A 186 15.69 18.75 25.20
CA GLY A 186 14.26 18.74 25.53
C GLY A 186 13.34 18.25 24.43
N GLU A 187 13.85 17.95 23.22
CA GLU A 187 13.05 17.29 22.21
C GLU A 187 12.81 15.81 22.53
N SER A 188 11.64 15.36 22.15
CA SER A 188 11.31 13.94 22.24
C SER A 188 12.11 13.15 21.18
N LEU A 189 12.33 11.86 21.42
CA LEU A 189 13.02 10.90 20.52
C LEU A 189 12.35 10.75 19.11
N HIS A 190 11.65 11.77 18.63
CA HIS A 190 10.94 11.71 17.37
C HIS A 190 11.81 12.06 16.18
N PHE A 191 12.80 12.94 16.38
CA PHE A 191 13.80 13.26 15.38
C PHE A 191 15.17 12.97 15.95
N GLY A 192 15.90 12.07 15.31
CA GLY A 192 17.25 11.74 15.67
C GLY A 192 18.14 11.85 14.44
N TRP A 193 19.25 12.55 14.56
CA TRP A 193 20.20 12.75 13.46
C TRP A 193 21.66 12.48 13.88
N LYS A 194 21.98 12.64 15.17
CA LYS A 194 23.33 12.47 15.70
C LYS A 194 23.86 11.04 15.70
N SER A 195 22.99 10.06 15.57
CA SER A 195 23.38 8.65 15.52
C SER A 195 24.26 8.29 14.32
N VAL A 196 24.32 9.11 13.31
CA VAL A 196 25.01 8.83 12.03
C VAL A 196 26.38 9.53 11.93
N ASP A 197 26.47 10.76 12.43
CA ASP A 197 27.64 11.63 12.25
C ASP A 197 28.54 11.65 13.48
N GLU A 198 28.08 11.16 14.63
CA GLU A 198 28.79 11.20 15.91
C GLU A 198 28.85 9.78 16.52
N LYS A 199 29.42 9.62 17.72
CA LYS A 199 29.43 8.33 18.41
C LYS A 199 28.03 7.73 18.46
N LYS A 200 27.83 6.58 17.78
CA LYS A 200 26.58 5.83 17.78
C LYS A 200 26.08 5.61 19.21
N SER A 201 24.83 5.90 19.46
CA SER A 201 24.18 5.49 20.69
C SER A 201 24.27 3.98 20.84
N THR A 202 24.65 3.48 22.01
CA THR A 202 24.67 2.05 22.32
C THR A 202 23.31 1.55 22.85
N LYS A 203 22.35 2.46 23.05
CA LYS A 203 21.03 2.12 23.59
C LYS A 203 20.15 1.48 22.52
N LYS A 204 19.62 0.31 22.80
CA LYS A 204 18.67 -0.39 21.92
C LYS A 204 17.36 0.42 21.80
N PHE A 205 16.78 0.41 20.60
CA PHE A 205 15.47 1.04 20.37
C PHE A 205 14.34 0.26 21.06
N GLY A 206 14.43 -1.06 21.11
CA GLY A 206 13.45 -1.93 21.78
C GLY A 206 12.43 -2.54 20.82
N SER A 207 12.71 -2.51 19.52
CA SER A 207 12.04 -3.30 18.48
C SER A 207 13.02 -4.31 17.89
N ALA A 208 12.51 -5.31 17.17
CA ALA A 208 13.30 -6.31 16.47
C ALA A 208 12.72 -6.54 15.07
N TYR A 209 13.53 -7.10 14.16
CA TYR A 209 13.08 -7.72 12.93
C TYR A 209 12.91 -9.22 13.14
N TRP A 210 11.72 -9.70 12.83
CA TRP A 210 11.30 -11.08 13.00
C TRP A 210 11.28 -11.81 11.68
N VAL A 211 11.77 -13.07 11.70
CA VAL A 211 11.81 -13.98 10.55
C VAL A 211 11.37 -15.37 11.00
N GLY A 212 10.16 -15.78 10.68
CA GLY A 212 9.63 -17.09 11.05
C GLY A 212 9.69 -17.43 12.56
N ASN A 213 8.73 -18.14 13.07
CA ASN A 213 8.70 -18.81 14.38
C ASN A 213 9.40 -18.10 15.57
N GLU A 214 9.07 -16.83 15.78
CA GLU A 214 9.66 -15.98 16.84
C GLU A 214 11.21 -15.86 16.78
N LYS A 215 11.82 -16.04 15.60
CA LYS A 215 13.24 -15.82 15.39
C LYS A 215 13.51 -14.37 15.01
N ILE A 216 14.53 -13.76 15.61
CA ILE A 216 15.01 -12.42 15.32
C ILE A 216 16.16 -12.49 14.29
N ASP A 217 16.10 -11.66 13.25
CA ASP A 217 17.26 -11.39 12.40
C ASP A 217 18.08 -10.24 13.01
N THR A 218 19.38 -10.44 13.11
CA THR A 218 20.33 -9.46 13.64
C THR A 218 21.43 -9.09 12.64
N THR A 219 21.27 -9.53 11.38
CA THR A 219 22.30 -9.36 10.35
C THR A 219 22.04 -8.14 9.47
N ASN A 220 23.09 -7.37 9.14
CA ASN A 220 23.01 -6.25 8.21
C ASN A 220 21.87 -5.24 8.53
N LEU A 221 21.77 -4.83 9.81
CA LEU A 221 20.74 -3.92 10.30
C LEU A 221 21.24 -2.47 10.53
N ASP A 222 22.44 -2.16 10.06
CA ASP A 222 22.99 -0.80 10.11
C ASP A 222 22.55 0.03 8.90
N GLY A 223 22.40 1.34 9.08
CA GLY A 223 22.11 2.28 8.01
C GLY A 223 20.61 2.43 7.70
N ASP A 224 20.29 2.82 6.47
CA ASP A 224 18.93 3.14 6.04
C ASP A 224 17.99 1.93 6.10
N ASP A 225 16.85 2.11 6.74
CA ASP A 225 15.86 1.04 6.94
C ASP A 225 15.26 0.55 5.62
N SER A 226 14.99 1.45 4.68
CA SER A 226 14.44 1.06 3.37
C SER A 226 15.42 0.20 2.58
N ARG A 227 16.74 0.47 2.71
CA ARG A 227 17.80 -0.39 2.15
C ARG A 227 17.81 -1.76 2.82
N ILE A 228 17.68 -1.82 4.13
CA ILE A 228 17.64 -3.08 4.89
C ILE A 228 16.49 -3.96 4.40
N LEU A 229 15.32 -3.37 4.19
CA LEU A 229 14.15 -4.10 3.64
C LEU A 229 14.43 -4.58 2.22
N MET A 230 14.98 -3.72 1.35
CA MET A 230 15.25 -4.08 -0.04
C MET A 230 16.31 -5.19 -0.17
N ASP A 231 17.26 -5.27 0.75
CA ASP A 231 18.25 -6.34 0.82
C ASP A 231 17.63 -7.72 1.16
N ARG A 232 16.38 -7.75 1.64
CA ARG A 232 15.60 -8.98 1.88
C ARG A 232 14.63 -9.27 0.74
N ILE A 233 14.05 -8.23 0.16
CA ILE A 233 13.06 -8.32 -0.92
C ILE A 233 13.70 -8.84 -2.22
N ILE A 234 14.84 -8.30 -2.62
CA ILE A 234 15.52 -8.68 -3.87
C ILE A 234 15.89 -10.16 -3.89
N PRO A 235 16.49 -10.77 -2.85
CA PRO A 235 16.72 -12.20 -2.81
C PRO A 235 15.43 -13.05 -2.89
N PHE A 236 14.34 -12.63 -2.24
CA PHE A 236 13.05 -13.29 -2.34
C PHE A 236 12.55 -13.33 -3.80
N ILE A 237 12.53 -12.19 -4.48
CA ILE A 237 12.11 -12.09 -5.88
C ILE A 237 12.99 -12.96 -6.77
N ARG A 238 14.31 -12.89 -6.63
CA ARG A 238 15.26 -13.70 -7.43
C ARG A 238 15.04 -15.20 -7.23
N ARG A 239 14.78 -15.67 -6.01
CA ARG A 239 14.44 -17.07 -5.74
C ARG A 239 13.14 -17.48 -6.41
N SER A 240 12.10 -16.65 -6.34
CA SER A 240 10.81 -16.92 -6.97
C SER A 240 10.95 -17.06 -8.50
N VAL A 241 11.67 -16.14 -9.13
CA VAL A 241 11.97 -16.19 -10.58
C VAL A 241 12.76 -17.45 -10.96
N ASN A 242 13.82 -17.77 -10.19
CA ASN A 242 14.61 -18.99 -10.43
C ASN A 242 13.78 -20.28 -10.29
N GLN A 243 12.77 -20.26 -9.42
CA GLN A 243 11.82 -21.37 -9.23
C GLN A 243 10.67 -21.35 -10.26
N LYS A 244 10.64 -20.37 -11.17
CA LYS A 244 9.55 -20.15 -12.14
C LYS A 244 8.18 -20.03 -11.48
N LYS A 245 8.10 -19.44 -10.29
CA LYS A 245 6.87 -19.18 -9.58
C LYS A 245 6.51 -17.69 -9.68
N PRO A 246 5.25 -17.34 -9.97
CA PRO A 246 4.79 -15.98 -9.77
C PRO A 246 4.93 -15.63 -8.28
N PHE A 247 5.18 -14.36 -7.97
CA PHE A 247 5.32 -13.95 -6.58
C PHE A 247 4.34 -12.83 -6.23
N PHE A 248 3.93 -12.83 -4.98
CA PHE A 248 3.22 -11.74 -4.31
C PHE A 248 4.06 -11.24 -3.14
N THR A 249 4.31 -9.95 -3.09
CA THR A 249 5.00 -9.37 -1.94
C THR A 249 4.38 -8.06 -1.48
N THR A 250 4.29 -7.89 -0.17
CA THR A 250 4.01 -6.62 0.46
C THR A 250 5.31 -5.99 0.93
N VAL A 251 5.59 -4.78 0.46
CA VAL A 251 6.75 -3.94 0.79
C VAL A 251 6.24 -2.77 1.62
N TRP A 252 6.25 -2.91 2.94
CA TRP A 252 5.68 -1.92 3.84
C TRP A 252 6.78 -1.16 4.59
N PHE A 253 7.23 -0.07 3.97
CA PHE A 253 8.28 0.80 4.53
C PHE A 253 7.85 1.44 5.85
N HIS A 254 8.82 1.73 6.72
CA HIS A 254 8.61 2.55 7.91
C HIS A 254 8.73 4.05 7.61
N THR A 255 9.29 4.40 6.49
CA THR A 255 9.56 5.77 6.03
C THR A 255 8.27 6.44 5.56
N PRO A 256 8.05 7.73 5.96
CA PRO A 256 8.83 8.57 6.90
C PRO A 256 8.24 8.65 8.32
N HIS A 257 7.80 7.54 8.92
CA HIS A 257 7.21 7.49 10.26
C HIS A 257 8.26 7.83 11.36
N LEU A 258 7.82 8.52 12.39
CA LEU A 258 8.64 8.80 13.58
C LEU A 258 9.08 7.53 14.33
N PRO A 259 10.35 7.43 14.79
CA PRO A 259 11.41 8.44 14.76
C PRO A 259 12.07 8.53 13.38
N VAL A 260 12.20 9.74 12.86
CA VAL A 260 12.86 10.00 11.58
C VAL A 260 14.34 10.25 11.80
N VAL A 261 15.18 9.48 11.15
CA VAL A 261 16.64 9.59 11.16
C VAL A 261 17.14 9.49 9.74
N SER A 262 18.07 10.34 9.34
CA SER A 262 18.66 10.33 8.00
C SER A 262 20.16 10.48 8.09
N ASP A 263 20.90 9.84 7.20
CA ASP A 263 22.34 10.01 7.09
C ASP A 263 22.71 11.42 6.59
N LYS A 264 24.01 11.72 6.70
CA LYS A 264 24.56 13.01 6.29
C LYS A 264 24.42 13.24 4.78
N ALA A 265 24.71 12.24 3.96
CA ALA A 265 24.71 12.38 2.50
C ALA A 265 23.32 12.74 1.95
N HIS A 266 22.26 12.11 2.45
CA HIS A 266 20.90 12.44 2.06
C HIS A 266 20.46 13.81 2.59
N ARG A 267 20.82 14.18 3.83
CA ARG A 267 20.49 15.49 4.42
C ARG A 267 21.17 16.65 3.67
N GLU A 268 22.44 16.50 3.27
CA GLU A 268 23.20 17.54 2.58
C GLU A 268 22.58 17.94 1.24
N ARG A 269 21.82 17.06 0.59
CA ARG A 269 21.03 17.41 -0.61
C ARG A 269 20.00 18.50 -0.34
N TYR A 270 19.67 18.73 0.90
CA TYR A 270 18.67 19.69 1.39
C TYR A 270 19.28 20.78 2.28
N SER A 271 20.58 21.09 2.11
CA SER A 271 21.33 22.01 2.97
C SER A 271 20.75 23.44 3.05
N SER A 272 19.96 23.85 2.06
CA SER A 272 19.24 25.13 2.07
C SER A 272 17.98 25.16 2.96
N LEU A 273 17.52 24.00 3.45
CA LEU A 273 16.34 23.88 4.29
C LEU A 273 16.71 23.80 5.77
N ASN A 274 15.72 23.96 6.66
CA ASN A 274 15.95 23.73 8.09
C ASN A 274 16.24 22.25 8.38
N LEU A 275 16.90 21.96 9.49
CA LEU A 275 17.39 20.62 9.83
C LEU A 275 16.29 19.55 9.86
N ARG A 276 15.07 19.87 10.34
CA ARG A 276 13.96 18.91 10.33
C ARG A 276 13.50 18.53 8.93
N GLU A 277 13.43 19.52 8.03
CA GLU A 277 13.14 19.28 6.61
C GLU A 277 14.28 18.46 5.95
N GLN A 278 15.54 18.77 6.25
CA GLN A 278 16.67 17.99 5.76
C GLN A 278 16.58 16.51 6.15
N ILE A 279 16.27 16.22 7.41
CA ILE A 279 16.12 14.85 7.92
C ILE A 279 14.92 14.16 7.24
N TYR A 280 13.77 14.83 7.21
CA TYR A 280 12.54 14.28 6.69
C TYR A 280 12.62 13.97 5.19
N PHE A 281 13.07 14.94 4.39
CA PHE A 281 13.20 14.74 2.94
C PHE A 281 14.37 13.82 2.60
N GLY A 282 15.46 13.87 3.36
CA GLY A 282 16.58 12.94 3.19
C GLY A 282 16.15 11.47 3.35
N THR A 283 15.30 11.19 4.32
CA THR A 283 14.73 9.86 4.53
C THR A 283 13.84 9.41 3.36
N ILE A 284 13.00 10.31 2.84
CA ILE A 284 12.15 10.01 1.68
C ILE A 284 13.00 9.74 0.43
N THR A 285 14.07 10.52 0.23
CA THR A 285 15.00 10.30 -0.90
C THR A 285 15.72 8.96 -0.78
N ALA A 286 16.12 8.55 0.42
CA ALA A 286 16.73 7.24 0.62
C ALA A 286 15.77 6.10 0.26
N MET A 287 14.51 6.22 0.63
CA MET A 287 13.45 5.27 0.23
C MET A 287 13.20 5.30 -1.28
N ASP A 288 13.17 6.46 -1.90
CA ASP A 288 13.01 6.62 -3.35
C ASP A 288 14.10 5.88 -4.13
N GLU A 289 15.35 5.96 -3.66
CA GLU A 289 16.47 5.22 -4.24
C GLU A 289 16.25 3.70 -4.18
N GLN A 290 15.60 3.19 -3.14
CA GLN A 290 15.28 1.77 -3.05
C GLN A 290 14.15 1.37 -4.00
N MET A 291 13.20 2.25 -4.28
CA MET A 291 12.20 2.03 -5.34
C MET A 291 12.85 1.98 -6.73
N GLY A 292 13.84 2.84 -6.99
CA GLY A 292 14.67 2.74 -8.20
C GLY A 292 15.44 1.44 -8.29
N ARG A 293 16.05 1.00 -7.18
CA ARG A 293 16.77 -0.29 -7.11
C ARG A 293 15.85 -1.49 -7.38
N LEU A 294 14.62 -1.46 -6.86
CA LEU A 294 13.61 -2.48 -7.14
C LEU A 294 13.29 -2.51 -8.63
N TRP A 295 13.00 -1.36 -9.24
CA TRP A 295 12.65 -1.30 -10.66
C TRP A 295 13.77 -1.78 -11.57
N LEU A 296 15.01 -1.32 -11.36
CA LEU A 296 16.19 -1.77 -12.11
C LEU A 296 16.42 -3.28 -11.99
N MET A 297 16.13 -3.85 -10.83
CA MET A 297 16.24 -5.30 -10.63
C MET A 297 15.17 -6.04 -11.45
N LEU A 298 13.91 -5.56 -11.51
CA LEU A 298 12.85 -6.15 -12.33
C LEU A 298 13.23 -6.10 -13.81
N GLU A 299 13.73 -4.96 -14.29
CA GLU A 299 14.23 -4.81 -15.67
C GLU A 299 15.40 -5.78 -15.94
N SER A 300 16.36 -5.90 -15.02
CA SER A 300 17.52 -6.81 -15.18
C SER A 300 17.15 -8.28 -15.24
N LEU A 301 16.01 -8.66 -14.69
CA LEU A 301 15.45 -10.01 -14.75
C LEU A 301 14.47 -10.20 -15.92
N ASN A 302 14.19 -9.15 -16.71
CA ASN A 302 13.21 -9.13 -17.80
C ASN A 302 11.80 -9.53 -17.32
N ILE A 303 11.37 -9.05 -16.15
CA ILE A 303 10.04 -9.30 -15.56
C ILE A 303 9.26 -8.01 -15.26
N ASP A 304 9.72 -6.86 -15.68
CA ASP A 304 9.07 -5.57 -15.52
C ASP A 304 7.71 -5.49 -16.25
N GLU A 305 7.57 -6.17 -17.39
CA GLU A 305 6.29 -6.33 -18.11
C GLU A 305 5.38 -7.41 -17.50
N GLU A 306 5.92 -8.28 -16.67
CA GLU A 306 5.19 -9.34 -15.98
C GLU A 306 4.84 -8.96 -14.52
N THR A 307 5.13 -7.74 -14.10
CA THR A 307 5.00 -7.31 -12.70
C THR A 307 4.12 -6.07 -12.58
N ILE A 308 3.06 -6.18 -11.78
CA ILE A 308 2.25 -5.04 -11.35
C ILE A 308 2.80 -4.50 -10.01
N ILE A 309 3.01 -3.19 -9.93
CA ILE A 309 3.33 -2.49 -8.69
C ILE A 309 2.19 -1.53 -8.38
N MET A 310 1.63 -1.64 -7.18
CA MET A 310 0.68 -0.69 -6.62
C MET A 310 1.32 0.00 -5.42
N PHE A 311 1.39 1.32 -5.44
CA PHE A 311 2.02 2.15 -4.43
C PHE A 311 0.99 3.02 -3.72
N CYS A 312 1.08 3.12 -2.39
CA CYS A 312 0.31 4.08 -1.59
C CYS A 312 1.00 4.42 -0.26
N SER A 313 0.37 5.29 0.55
CA SER A 313 0.68 5.48 1.97
C SER A 313 -0.45 4.93 2.84
N ASP A 314 -0.16 4.63 4.11
CA ASP A 314 -1.15 4.05 5.04
C ASP A 314 -2.06 5.08 5.73
N ASN A 315 -1.68 6.35 5.74
CA ASN A 315 -2.49 7.51 6.18
C ASN A 315 -1.78 8.82 5.81
N GLY A 316 -2.49 9.94 6.00
CA GLY A 316 -1.90 11.27 5.83
C GLY A 316 -0.73 11.55 6.80
N PRO A 317 0.02 12.65 6.60
CA PRO A 317 1.27 12.92 7.31
C PRO A 317 1.06 13.19 8.79
N GLU A 318 2.02 12.77 9.62
CA GLU A 318 2.01 13.02 11.07
C GLU A 318 2.10 14.53 11.35
N LYS A 319 1.31 15.03 12.30
CA LYS A 319 1.24 16.47 12.64
C LYS A 319 2.58 17.07 13.09
N LYS A 320 3.45 16.24 13.67
CA LYS A 320 4.75 16.67 14.21
C LYS A 320 5.89 16.63 13.20
N THR A 321 5.61 16.33 11.94
CA THR A 321 6.62 16.23 10.87
C THR A 321 6.49 17.38 9.86
N PRO A 322 7.54 17.65 9.06
CA PRO A 322 7.45 18.54 7.91
C PRO A 322 6.50 18.05 6.80
N GLY A 323 6.02 16.80 6.89
CA GLY A 323 5.15 16.18 5.88
C GLY A 323 3.96 17.04 5.48
N SER A 324 3.50 16.90 4.26
CA SER A 324 2.51 17.77 3.63
C SER A 324 1.28 17.01 3.12
N ALA A 325 0.10 17.45 3.55
CA ALA A 325 -1.15 17.05 2.92
C ALA A 325 -1.53 17.96 1.72
N SER A 326 -0.61 18.83 1.26
CA SER A 326 -0.88 19.82 0.21
C SER A 326 -2.05 20.75 0.58
N ILE A 327 -3.05 20.86 -0.29
CA ILE A 327 -4.24 21.69 -0.09
C ILE A 327 -5.29 21.04 0.82
N PHE A 328 -5.13 19.77 1.16
CA PHE A 328 -6.14 19.00 1.87
C PHE A 328 -6.20 19.33 3.36
N ARG A 329 -7.43 19.40 3.87
CA ARG A 329 -7.71 19.78 5.25
C ARG A 329 -7.22 18.72 6.24
N GLN A 330 -6.56 19.14 7.32
CA GLN A 330 -6.06 18.29 8.41
C GLN A 330 -4.92 17.33 7.98
N ARG A 331 -4.65 16.32 8.82
CA ARG A 331 -3.56 15.35 8.70
C ARG A 331 -3.94 14.05 9.43
N LYS A 332 -3.02 13.12 9.59
CA LYS A 332 -3.15 11.87 10.37
C LYS A 332 -4.09 12.03 11.59
N ARG A 333 -4.92 11.03 11.86
CA ARG A 333 -5.98 10.98 12.88
C ARG A 333 -7.20 11.85 12.58
N SER A 334 -7.34 12.28 11.32
CA SER A 334 -8.52 13.01 10.86
C SER A 334 -9.18 12.30 9.69
N LEU A 335 -10.50 12.34 9.60
CA LEU A 335 -11.24 11.84 8.44
C LEU A 335 -11.47 12.92 7.36
N TYR A 336 -11.00 14.16 7.56
CA TYR A 336 -10.89 15.11 6.46
C TYR A 336 -9.84 14.66 5.44
N GLU A 337 -9.90 15.17 4.23
CA GLU A 337 -9.08 14.71 3.10
C GLU A 337 -7.59 14.56 3.46
N GLY A 338 -6.98 15.51 4.14
CA GLY A 338 -5.56 15.44 4.49
C GLY A 338 -5.16 14.34 5.48
N GLY A 339 -6.14 13.69 6.11
CA GLY A 339 -5.87 12.55 6.99
C GLY A 339 -6.00 11.20 6.32
N VAL A 340 -6.78 11.09 5.24
CA VAL A 340 -7.11 9.82 4.56
C VAL A 340 -6.76 9.80 3.07
N ARG A 341 -6.68 10.94 2.38
CA ARG A 341 -6.23 11.02 1.00
C ARG A 341 -4.71 10.96 0.95
N VAL A 342 -4.17 9.98 0.23
CA VAL A 342 -2.75 9.63 0.24
C VAL A 342 -2.20 9.55 -1.18
N PRO A 343 -0.86 9.70 -1.39
CA PRO A 343 -0.26 9.52 -2.70
C PRO A 343 -0.42 8.07 -3.14
N ALA A 344 -0.80 7.85 -4.40
CA ALA A 344 -0.94 6.51 -4.95
C ALA A 344 -0.75 6.48 -6.46
N PHE A 345 -0.21 5.36 -6.96
CA PHE A 345 -0.17 5.01 -8.37
C PHE A 345 -0.17 3.49 -8.56
N ALA A 346 -0.52 3.07 -9.78
CA ALA A 346 -0.37 1.69 -10.24
C ALA A 346 0.40 1.67 -11.55
N ILE A 347 1.36 0.76 -11.68
CA ILE A 347 2.12 0.53 -12.90
C ILE A 347 2.14 -0.95 -13.25
N TRP A 348 1.84 -1.26 -14.50
CA TRP A 348 2.03 -2.56 -15.13
C TRP A 348 2.31 -2.31 -16.62
N LYS A 349 3.58 -2.40 -16.97
CA LYS A 349 4.06 -2.08 -18.33
C LYS A 349 3.37 -2.95 -19.36
N GLY A 350 2.87 -2.33 -20.43
CA GLY A 350 2.09 -3.01 -21.47
C GLY A 350 0.61 -3.24 -21.15
N HIS A 351 0.18 -3.09 -19.90
CA HIS A 351 -1.22 -3.30 -19.46
C HIS A 351 -1.90 -2.03 -18.96
N ILE A 352 -1.19 -1.19 -18.20
CA ILE A 352 -1.69 0.10 -17.73
C ILE A 352 -1.03 1.21 -18.57
N LYS A 353 -1.84 2.06 -19.19
CA LYS A 353 -1.35 3.20 -19.98
C LYS A 353 -0.65 4.20 -19.06
N GLY A 354 0.61 4.54 -19.38
CA GLY A 354 1.37 5.54 -18.64
C GLY A 354 0.85 6.98 -18.84
N GLY A 355 1.22 7.86 -17.92
CA GLY A 355 0.91 9.29 -17.98
C GLY A 355 -0.53 9.65 -17.64
N GLN A 356 -1.31 8.75 -17.07
CA GLN A 356 -2.69 9.01 -16.64
C GLN A 356 -2.75 9.60 -15.23
N ARG A 357 -3.70 10.52 -15.01
CA ARG A 357 -4.14 10.95 -13.67
C ARG A 357 -5.64 10.71 -13.56
N LEU A 358 -6.03 9.89 -12.57
CA LEU A 358 -7.38 9.36 -12.42
C LEU A 358 -8.02 9.91 -11.13
N GLU A 359 -9.14 10.63 -11.29
CA GLU A 359 -9.92 11.22 -10.19
C GLU A 359 -10.98 10.26 -9.61
N PHE A 360 -10.96 8.99 -10.03
CA PHE A 360 -11.85 7.97 -9.49
C PHE A 360 -11.58 7.77 -7.99
N PRO A 361 -12.60 7.80 -7.12
CA PRO A 361 -12.41 7.56 -5.69
C PRO A 361 -12.03 6.10 -5.46
N SER A 362 -10.79 5.88 -5.09
CA SER A 362 -10.24 4.55 -4.77
C SER A 362 -9.81 4.46 -3.31
N VAL A 363 -9.74 3.26 -2.77
CA VAL A 363 -9.36 3.04 -1.36
C VAL A 363 -8.52 1.77 -1.21
N THR A 364 -7.75 1.66 -0.16
CA THR A 364 -6.87 0.50 0.08
C THR A 364 -7.59 -0.85 0.12
N SER A 365 -8.88 -0.89 0.47
CA SER A 365 -9.70 -2.11 0.36
C SER A 365 -9.97 -2.54 -1.09
N ASP A 366 -9.72 -1.69 -2.08
CA ASP A 366 -9.90 -2.02 -3.50
C ASP A 366 -8.81 -2.97 -4.02
N TYR A 367 -7.67 -3.10 -3.33
CA TYR A 367 -6.56 -3.93 -3.79
C TYR A 367 -6.94 -5.40 -3.94
N LEU A 368 -7.62 -5.99 -2.95
CA LEU A 368 -8.03 -7.39 -3.02
C LEU A 368 -8.97 -7.65 -4.21
N PRO A 369 -10.14 -6.98 -4.36
CA PRO A 369 -11.02 -7.24 -5.49
C PRO A 369 -10.36 -6.90 -6.84
N THR A 370 -9.44 -5.94 -6.91
CA THR A 370 -8.68 -5.64 -8.13
C THR A 370 -7.77 -6.78 -8.55
N ILE A 371 -7.07 -7.39 -7.60
CA ILE A 371 -6.17 -8.52 -7.89
C ILE A 371 -6.98 -9.76 -8.27
N LEU A 372 -8.11 -9.99 -7.62
CA LEU A 372 -9.03 -11.07 -8.00
C LEU A 372 -9.54 -10.90 -9.43
N ASP A 373 -9.93 -9.68 -9.81
CA ASP A 373 -10.39 -9.34 -11.14
C ASP A 373 -9.28 -9.56 -12.20
N ILE A 374 -8.06 -9.06 -11.96
CA ILE A 374 -6.90 -9.29 -12.82
C ILE A 374 -6.64 -10.79 -13.06
N LEU A 375 -6.85 -11.61 -12.05
CA LEU A 375 -6.60 -13.05 -12.10
C LEU A 375 -7.82 -13.87 -12.50
N ASN A 376 -8.97 -13.23 -12.71
CA ASN A 376 -10.26 -13.86 -12.96
C ASN A 376 -10.61 -14.91 -11.87
N ILE A 377 -10.48 -14.53 -10.60
CA ILE A 377 -10.75 -15.37 -9.42
C ILE A 377 -11.95 -14.78 -8.68
N GLU A 378 -12.93 -15.62 -8.35
CA GLU A 378 -14.03 -15.22 -7.45
C GLU A 378 -13.55 -15.20 -5.98
N PHE A 379 -14.09 -14.27 -5.21
CA PHE A 379 -13.84 -14.26 -3.77
C PHE A 379 -14.44 -15.51 -3.11
N PRO A 380 -13.67 -16.26 -2.29
CA PRO A 380 -14.04 -17.63 -1.90
C PRO A 380 -15.18 -17.73 -0.86
N ASP A 381 -15.74 -16.62 -0.41
CA ASP A 381 -16.84 -16.66 0.55
C ASP A 381 -17.85 -15.49 0.36
N LYS A 382 -18.89 -15.41 1.23
CA LYS A 382 -19.99 -14.45 1.11
C LYS A 382 -19.91 -13.26 2.08
N ARG A 383 -18.81 -13.13 2.83
CA ARG A 383 -18.65 -12.01 3.75
C ARG A 383 -18.57 -10.68 2.99
N PRO A 384 -19.08 -9.57 3.56
CA PRO A 384 -19.07 -8.28 2.88
C PRO A 384 -17.64 -7.80 2.60
N ILE A 385 -17.35 -7.42 1.36
CA ILE A 385 -16.18 -6.70 0.90
C ILE A 385 -16.57 -5.24 0.72
N ASP A 386 -15.75 -4.30 1.20
CA ASP A 386 -15.99 -2.85 1.06
C ASP A 386 -15.25 -2.24 -0.13
N GLY A 387 -14.28 -2.96 -0.67
CA GLY A 387 -13.55 -2.58 -1.89
C GLY A 387 -14.31 -2.97 -3.15
N GLU A 388 -14.01 -2.28 -4.25
CA GLU A 388 -14.39 -2.70 -5.61
C GLU A 388 -13.16 -2.74 -6.51
N SER A 389 -13.21 -3.50 -7.60
CA SER A 389 -12.11 -3.56 -8.56
C SER A 389 -11.88 -2.21 -9.22
N ILE A 390 -10.63 -1.72 -9.17
CA ILE A 390 -10.18 -0.57 -9.95
C ILE A 390 -9.52 -1.01 -11.27
N TRP A 391 -9.51 -2.29 -11.61
CA TRP A 391 -8.95 -2.75 -12.89
C TRP A 391 -9.64 -2.11 -14.09
N PRO A 392 -10.99 -2.02 -14.17
CA PRO A 392 -11.67 -1.29 -15.23
C PRO A 392 -11.38 0.22 -15.26
N VAL A 393 -11.01 0.81 -14.11
CA VAL A 393 -10.57 2.22 -14.03
C VAL A 393 -9.21 2.40 -14.67
N LEU A 394 -8.30 1.47 -14.44
CA LEU A 394 -6.92 1.51 -14.93
C LEU A 394 -6.81 1.21 -16.45
N THR A 395 -7.74 0.39 -17.00
CA THR A 395 -7.66 -0.14 -18.37
C THR A 395 -8.77 0.35 -19.29
N GLU A 396 -10.00 0.50 -18.79
CA GLU A 396 -11.20 0.75 -19.58
C GLU A 396 -11.77 2.14 -19.38
N ASN A 397 -11.13 2.97 -18.53
CA ASN A 397 -11.56 4.34 -18.24
C ASN A 397 -12.92 4.46 -17.52
N LYS A 398 -13.29 3.47 -16.67
CA LYS A 398 -14.44 3.58 -15.76
C LYS A 398 -14.32 4.88 -14.93
N LYS A 399 -15.40 5.66 -14.87
CA LYS A 399 -15.37 7.00 -14.26
C LYS A 399 -16.05 7.07 -12.90
N LEU A 400 -17.01 6.21 -12.64
CA LEU A 400 -17.83 6.27 -11.44
C LEU A 400 -17.68 5.00 -10.63
N ARG A 401 -17.51 5.18 -9.33
CA ARG A 401 -17.52 4.13 -8.33
C ARG A 401 -18.94 3.71 -8.04
N ASP A 402 -19.18 2.41 -7.96
CA ASP A 402 -20.52 1.86 -7.71
C ASP A 402 -20.91 1.93 -6.23
N GLN A 403 -19.93 1.69 -5.34
CA GLN A 403 -20.18 1.69 -3.90
C GLN A 403 -19.42 2.82 -3.21
N PRO A 404 -20.08 3.69 -2.43
CA PRO A 404 -19.40 4.70 -1.64
C PRO A 404 -18.40 4.12 -0.63
N ILE A 405 -17.43 4.93 -0.22
CA ILE A 405 -16.40 4.55 0.74
C ILE A 405 -16.81 5.02 2.13
N GLY A 406 -16.92 4.08 3.07
CA GLY A 406 -17.23 4.35 4.47
C GLY A 406 -15.97 4.39 5.33
N PHE A 407 -15.93 5.34 6.28
CA PHE A 407 -14.83 5.48 7.23
C PHE A 407 -15.35 5.56 8.65
N LEU A 408 -14.66 4.86 9.54
CA LEU A 408 -14.82 4.98 10.99
C LEU A 408 -13.45 5.19 11.63
N PHE A 409 -13.36 6.11 12.58
CA PHE A 409 -12.15 6.33 13.36
C PHE A 409 -12.46 7.04 14.70
N ALA A 410 -12.31 6.35 15.82
CA ALA A 410 -12.69 6.85 17.14
C ALA A 410 -14.18 7.32 17.16
N ASN A 411 -14.41 8.58 17.47
CA ASN A 411 -15.74 9.21 17.43
C ASN A 411 -16.08 9.87 16.09
N LYS A 412 -15.35 9.53 15.01
CA LYS A 412 -15.53 10.13 13.69
C LYS A 412 -16.06 9.11 12.71
N GLN A 413 -16.91 9.57 11.80
CA GLN A 413 -17.46 8.77 10.73
C GLN A 413 -17.57 9.60 9.44
N SER A 414 -17.39 8.97 8.29
CA SER A 414 -17.50 9.67 7.01
C SER A 414 -17.99 8.72 5.92
N TRP A 415 -18.67 9.29 4.92
CA TRP A 415 -19.20 8.62 3.76
C TRP A 415 -18.84 9.40 2.51
N VAL A 416 -18.12 8.79 1.58
CA VAL A 416 -17.59 9.43 0.38
C VAL A 416 -18.14 8.72 -0.83
N ASN A 417 -18.85 9.46 -1.69
CA ASN A 417 -19.28 8.98 -3.01
C ASN A 417 -18.44 9.62 -4.13
N ASN A 418 -18.92 9.55 -5.36
CA ASN A 418 -18.20 10.10 -6.51
C ASN A 418 -17.99 11.61 -6.43
N GLN A 419 -18.87 12.35 -5.80
CA GLN A 419 -18.83 13.81 -5.72
C GLN A 419 -18.73 14.32 -4.28
N TYR A 420 -19.56 13.80 -3.39
CA TYR A 420 -19.77 14.39 -2.06
C TYR A 420 -19.08 13.58 -0.95
N LYS A 421 -18.74 14.30 0.10
CA LYS A 421 -18.28 13.72 1.36
C LYS A 421 -19.13 14.24 2.52
N LEU A 422 -19.79 13.31 3.18
CA LEU A 422 -20.45 13.53 4.46
C LEU A 422 -19.49 13.13 5.58
N ILE A 423 -19.32 13.97 6.60
CA ILE A 423 -18.44 13.73 7.74
C ILE A 423 -19.08 14.17 9.04
N SER A 424 -18.89 13.39 10.09
CA SER A 424 -19.12 13.76 11.49
C SER A 424 -17.86 13.54 12.30
N VAL A 425 -17.56 14.47 13.23
CA VAL A 425 -16.40 14.40 14.12
C VAL A 425 -16.79 14.28 15.61
N ASP A 426 -18.08 14.10 15.88
CA ASP A 426 -18.70 14.11 17.21
C ASP A 426 -19.69 12.96 17.44
N ASP A 427 -19.35 11.78 16.87
CA ASP A 427 -20.13 10.54 16.98
C ASP A 427 -21.53 10.62 16.35
N GLY A 428 -21.65 11.33 15.21
CA GLY A 428 -22.91 11.44 14.46
C GLY A 428 -23.90 12.46 15.02
N LYS A 429 -23.52 13.30 15.99
CA LYS A 429 -24.38 14.34 16.55
C LYS A 429 -24.59 15.49 15.59
N SER A 430 -23.52 15.87 14.88
CA SER A 430 -23.57 16.83 13.79
C SER A 430 -22.85 16.30 12.55
N PHE A 431 -23.21 16.85 11.39
CA PHE A 431 -22.61 16.49 10.11
C PHE A 431 -22.23 17.72 9.30
N GLU A 432 -21.19 17.57 8.52
CA GLU A 432 -20.77 18.49 7.47
C GLU A 432 -20.86 17.78 6.12
N LEU A 433 -21.17 18.51 5.03
CA LEU A 433 -21.22 18.00 3.67
C LEU A 433 -20.33 18.85 2.77
N TYR A 434 -19.49 18.21 1.96
CA TYR A 434 -18.56 18.86 1.04
C TYR A 434 -18.70 18.32 -0.39
N ASP A 435 -18.62 19.19 -1.39
CA ASP A 435 -18.50 18.83 -2.80
C ASP A 435 -17.01 18.71 -3.17
N LEU A 436 -16.48 17.49 -3.18
CA LEU A 436 -15.05 17.25 -3.40
C LEU A 436 -14.59 17.46 -4.84
N LEU A 437 -15.50 17.61 -5.82
CA LEU A 437 -15.13 17.97 -7.19
C LEU A 437 -14.81 19.45 -7.29
N ASN A 438 -15.56 20.31 -6.57
CA ASN A 438 -15.42 21.75 -6.60
C ASN A 438 -14.66 22.32 -5.40
N ASP A 439 -14.68 21.64 -4.26
CA ASP A 439 -14.01 22.03 -3.01
C ASP A 439 -13.17 20.86 -2.43
N LYS A 440 -12.07 20.54 -3.09
CA LYS A 440 -11.14 19.49 -2.64
C LYS A 440 -10.52 19.75 -1.26
N SER A 441 -10.60 21.00 -0.77
CA SER A 441 -10.01 21.45 0.51
C SER A 441 -10.99 21.44 1.67
N GLU A 442 -12.26 21.07 1.44
CA GLU A 442 -13.32 21.01 2.47
C GLU A 442 -13.50 22.33 3.23
N LYS A 443 -13.57 23.46 2.49
CA LYS A 443 -13.69 24.81 3.05
C LYS A 443 -15.14 25.20 3.28
N GLU A 444 -16.04 24.82 2.37
CA GLU A 444 -17.44 25.22 2.39
C GLU A 444 -18.36 24.05 2.78
N ASN A 445 -18.91 24.12 3.99
CA ASN A 445 -19.93 23.16 4.42
C ASN A 445 -21.28 23.49 3.76
N ILE A 446 -21.70 22.68 2.80
CA ILE A 446 -22.92 22.86 2.02
C ILE A 446 -24.14 22.10 2.57
N ILE A 447 -24.08 21.56 3.78
CA ILE A 447 -25.12 20.68 4.33
C ILE A 447 -26.52 21.33 4.35
N ASN A 448 -26.57 22.65 4.57
CA ASN A 448 -27.83 23.42 4.59
C ASN A 448 -28.28 23.82 3.16
N LYS A 449 -27.36 23.78 2.18
CA LYS A 449 -27.67 24.05 0.76
C LYS A 449 -28.17 22.81 0.03
N GLU A 450 -27.73 21.63 0.47
CA GLU A 450 -28.01 20.32 -0.12
C GLU A 450 -28.60 19.35 0.92
N PRO A 451 -29.75 19.67 1.54
CA PRO A 451 -30.32 18.88 2.64
C PRO A 451 -30.80 17.48 2.20
N GLU A 452 -31.25 17.34 0.96
CA GLU A 452 -31.71 16.05 0.41
C GLU A 452 -30.54 15.09 0.22
N ILE A 453 -29.44 15.55 -0.37
CA ILE A 453 -28.20 14.77 -0.55
C ILE A 453 -27.67 14.36 0.83
N ALA A 454 -27.61 15.30 1.77
CA ALA A 454 -27.17 15.01 3.13
C ALA A 454 -28.04 13.94 3.80
N SER A 455 -29.36 13.99 3.62
CA SER A 455 -30.30 13.01 4.19
C SER A 455 -30.07 11.61 3.66
N VAL A 456 -29.93 11.46 2.33
CA VAL A 456 -29.65 10.17 1.68
C VAL A 456 -28.32 9.61 2.17
N MET A 457 -27.25 10.41 2.15
CA MET A 457 -25.92 9.97 2.59
C MET A 457 -25.88 9.57 4.06
N LYS A 458 -26.64 10.25 4.95
CA LYS A 458 -26.77 9.86 6.37
C LYS A 458 -27.44 8.50 6.51
N GLN A 459 -28.50 8.24 5.75
CA GLN A 459 -29.21 6.95 5.77
C GLN A 459 -28.30 5.82 5.31
N ASP A 460 -27.56 6.01 4.22
CA ASP A 460 -26.65 5.01 3.67
C ASP A 460 -25.46 4.74 4.62
N LEU A 461 -24.88 5.79 5.19
CA LEU A 461 -23.85 5.66 6.22
C LEU A 461 -24.35 4.85 7.42
N LYS A 462 -25.57 5.11 7.89
CA LYS A 462 -26.19 4.37 9.00
C LYS A 462 -26.38 2.89 8.67
N LYS A 463 -26.87 2.55 7.48
CA LYS A 463 -27.01 1.16 7.01
C LYS A 463 -25.66 0.45 6.96
N TRP A 464 -24.66 1.14 6.40
CA TRP A 464 -23.29 0.60 6.31
C TRP A 464 -22.68 0.39 7.70
N ILE A 465 -22.81 1.34 8.64
CA ILE A 465 -22.33 1.17 10.02
C ILE A 465 -22.99 -0.03 10.70
N GLN A 466 -24.30 -0.25 10.46
CA GLN A 466 -24.99 -1.44 10.98
C GLN A 466 -24.39 -2.74 10.42
N SER A 467 -24.09 -2.78 9.12
CA SER A 467 -23.40 -3.90 8.47
C SER A 467 -22.01 -4.15 9.08
N VAL A 468 -21.19 -3.09 9.23
CA VAL A 468 -19.88 -3.15 9.86
C VAL A 468 -19.95 -3.68 11.30
N THR A 469 -20.95 -3.21 12.06
CA THR A 469 -21.18 -3.67 13.44
C THR A 469 -21.55 -5.16 13.50
N ASN A 470 -22.35 -5.64 12.57
CA ASN A 470 -22.68 -7.07 12.46
C ASN A 470 -21.44 -7.92 12.20
N SER A 471 -20.57 -7.49 11.26
CA SER A 471 -19.28 -8.14 10.99
C SER A 471 -18.40 -8.18 12.23
N LYS A 472 -18.25 -7.04 12.92
CA LYS A 472 -17.46 -6.94 14.15
C LYS A 472 -17.95 -7.89 15.25
N MET A 473 -19.28 -8.12 15.35
CA MET A 473 -19.87 -9.08 16.28
C MET A 473 -19.72 -10.54 15.83
N GLY A 474 -19.02 -10.80 14.73
CA GLY A 474 -18.73 -12.14 14.25
C GLY A 474 -19.84 -12.79 13.41
N LYS A 475 -20.90 -12.05 13.03
CA LYS A 475 -22.00 -12.61 12.25
C LYS A 475 -21.60 -13.07 10.84
N ASP A 476 -20.46 -12.61 10.33
CA ASP A 476 -19.92 -13.02 9.03
C ASP A 476 -19.19 -14.36 9.08
N TYR A 477 -18.87 -14.88 10.26
CA TYR A 477 -18.07 -16.11 10.44
C TYR A 477 -18.93 -17.34 10.78
N ASN A 478 -20.25 -17.15 10.89
CA ASN A 478 -21.18 -18.26 11.10
C ASN A 478 -21.59 -18.81 9.72
N TYR A 479 -20.94 -19.85 9.27
CA TYR A 479 -21.26 -20.64 8.09
C TYR A 479 -21.85 -21.98 8.45
#